data_006d962958faeb141555c024db0c8cd8
#
_entry.id   006d962958faeb141555c024db0c8cd8
#
_cell.length_a   1.000
_cell.length_b   1.000
_cell.length_c   1.000
_cell.angle_alpha   90.00
_cell.angle_beta   90.00
_cell.angle_gamma   90.00
#
_symmetry.space_group_name_H-M   'P 1'
#
loop_
_entity.id
_entity.type
_entity.pdbx_description
1 polymer ?
#
loop_
_entity_poly.entity_id
_entity_poly.type
_entity_poly.pdbx_seq_one_letter_code
_entity_poly.pdbx_strand_id
1 'polypeptide(L)'
;MKASVAASAEQKSVVLGKALFRAAEALGLRQANLAEIVGKSESYISRMRSGECYFTPGSKEWELAALFIRLYRGLDAIMAGDEKSTQAWMRNHNKDLNGTPAELIRRVTGLVDTVTYVDAYRARI
;
A
#
# COMPACT_ATOMS: atom_id res chain seq x y z
N MET A 1 30.15 -9.65 6.99
CA MET A 1 29.11 -10.43 6.28
C MET A 1 27.76 -10.34 7.00
N LYS A 2 27.67 -10.80 8.26
CA LYS A 2 26.41 -10.72 9.02
C LYS A 2 25.92 -9.28 9.22
N ALA A 3 26.82 -8.35 9.52
CA ALA A 3 26.49 -6.95 9.69
C ALA A 3 25.96 -6.31 8.41
N SER A 4 26.52 -6.65 7.24
CA SER A 4 26.05 -6.17 5.93
C SER A 4 24.65 -6.67 5.61
N VAL A 5 24.37 -7.94 5.89
CA VAL A 5 23.05 -8.54 5.64
C VAL A 5 22.00 -7.90 6.55
N ALA A 6 22.32 -7.72 7.85
CA ALA A 6 21.41 -7.09 8.80
C ALA A 6 21.12 -5.63 8.41
N ALA A 7 22.15 -4.86 8.02
CA ALA A 7 21.99 -3.48 7.56
C ALA A 7 21.12 -3.40 6.30
N SER A 8 21.32 -4.35 5.36
CA SER A 8 20.51 -4.41 4.14
C SER A 8 19.03 -4.69 4.44
N ALA A 9 18.73 -5.61 5.38
CA ALA A 9 17.37 -5.91 5.80
C ALA A 9 16.73 -4.70 6.48
N GLU A 10 17.47 -4.02 7.35
CA GLU A 10 17.01 -2.82 8.03
C GLU A 10 16.73 -1.68 7.04
N GLN A 11 17.61 -1.49 6.06
CA GLN A 11 17.44 -0.51 5.00
C GLN A 11 16.18 -0.79 4.18
N LYS A 12 15.93 -2.05 3.86
CA LYS A 12 14.71 -2.46 3.13
C LYS A 12 13.46 -2.14 3.93
N SER A 13 13.50 -2.36 5.24
CA SER A 13 12.38 -2.07 6.14
C SER A 13 12.09 -0.58 6.19
N VAL A 14 13.12 0.25 6.26
CA VAL A 14 12.98 1.71 6.25
C VAL A 14 12.40 2.19 4.92
N VAL A 15 12.91 1.68 3.81
CA VAL A 15 12.47 2.06 2.46
C VAL A 15 11.00 1.68 2.26
N LEU A 16 10.62 0.47 2.66
CA LEU A 16 9.22 0.03 2.56
C LEU A 16 8.31 0.94 3.36
N GLY A 17 8.70 1.28 4.58
CA GLY A 17 7.91 2.17 5.45
C GLY A 17 7.67 3.52 4.82
N LYS A 18 8.70 4.14 4.28
CA LYS A 18 8.57 5.43 3.58
C LYS A 18 7.67 5.32 2.35
N ALA A 19 7.83 4.27 1.56
CA ALA A 19 7.01 4.05 0.39
C ALA A 19 5.55 3.82 0.76
N LEU A 20 5.30 3.11 1.85
CA LEU A 20 3.96 2.82 2.35
C LEU A 20 3.23 4.10 2.75
N PHE A 21 3.86 4.96 3.54
CA PHE A 21 3.25 6.22 3.98
C PHE A 21 3.02 7.18 2.81
N ARG A 22 3.96 7.22 1.88
CA ARG A 22 3.82 8.04 0.67
C ARG A 22 2.64 7.56 -0.18
N ALA A 23 2.50 6.26 -0.35
CA ALA A 23 1.39 5.66 -1.09
C ALA A 23 0.05 5.98 -0.45
N ALA A 24 -0.05 5.83 0.88
CA ALA A 24 -1.27 6.13 1.61
C ALA A 24 -1.68 7.59 1.45
N GLU A 25 -0.73 8.50 1.58
CA GLU A 25 -0.97 9.93 1.42
C GLU A 25 -1.45 10.25 0.00
N ALA A 26 -0.77 9.72 -1.01
CA ALA A 26 -1.14 9.94 -2.41
C ALA A 26 -2.53 9.38 -2.75
N LEU A 27 -2.92 8.27 -2.14
CA LEU A 27 -4.24 7.67 -2.32
C LEU A 27 -5.32 8.34 -1.49
N GLY A 28 -4.96 9.30 -0.64
CA GLY A 28 -5.92 10.01 0.21
C GLY A 28 -6.41 9.20 1.39
N LEU A 29 -5.61 8.24 1.86
CA LEU A 29 -5.97 7.37 2.97
C LEU A 29 -5.33 7.84 4.27
N ARG A 30 -6.10 7.71 5.36
CA ARG A 30 -5.63 8.09 6.69
C ARG A 30 -4.87 6.94 7.34
N GLN A 31 -4.17 7.25 8.41
CA GLN A 31 -3.40 6.27 9.17
C GLN A 31 -4.25 5.10 9.68
N ALA A 32 -5.49 5.36 10.09
CA ALA A 32 -6.44 4.34 10.51
C ALA A 32 -6.75 3.35 9.39
N ASN A 33 -6.92 3.87 8.16
CA ASN A 33 -7.16 3.02 6.99
C ASN A 33 -5.96 2.14 6.70
N LEU A 34 -4.76 2.73 6.76
CA LEU A 34 -3.52 2.00 6.51
C LEU A 34 -3.32 0.88 7.54
N ALA A 35 -3.57 1.16 8.81
CA ALA A 35 -3.49 0.17 9.88
C ALA A 35 -4.37 -1.04 9.58
N GLU A 36 -5.59 -0.80 9.15
CA GLU A 36 -6.53 -1.86 8.80
C GLU A 36 -6.04 -2.69 7.61
N ILE A 37 -5.54 -2.02 6.58
CA ILE A 37 -5.05 -2.69 5.36
C ILE A 37 -3.90 -3.65 5.68
N VAL A 38 -2.94 -3.23 6.48
CA VAL A 38 -1.77 -4.04 6.79
C VAL A 38 -1.96 -4.94 8.03
N GLY A 39 -3.12 -4.85 8.69
CA GLY A 39 -3.43 -5.72 9.84
C GLY A 39 -2.66 -5.38 11.10
N LYS A 40 -2.39 -4.11 11.33
CA LYS A 40 -1.71 -3.62 12.54
C LYS A 40 -2.59 -2.60 13.26
N SER A 41 -2.26 -2.34 14.53
CA SER A 41 -2.96 -1.29 15.28
C SER A 41 -2.55 0.09 14.75
N GLU A 42 -3.42 1.06 14.95
CA GLU A 42 -3.12 2.44 14.59
C GLU A 42 -1.93 2.96 15.40
N SER A 43 -1.81 2.54 16.66
CA SER A 43 -0.68 2.86 17.53
C SER A 43 0.64 2.35 16.94
N TYR A 44 0.64 1.11 16.40
CA TYR A 44 1.83 0.56 15.76
C TYR A 44 2.24 1.40 14.54
N ILE A 45 1.27 1.75 13.71
CA ILE A 45 1.52 2.55 12.50
C ILE A 45 2.06 3.94 12.87
N SER A 46 1.53 4.53 13.95
CA SER A 46 2.02 5.82 14.46
C SER A 46 3.50 5.76 14.86
N ARG A 47 3.88 4.70 15.60
CA ARG A 47 5.28 4.48 16.00
C ARG A 47 6.18 4.21 14.79
N MET A 48 5.67 3.50 13.81
CA MET A 48 6.39 3.23 12.57
C MET A 48 6.65 4.54 11.79
N ARG A 49 5.67 5.43 11.77
CA ARG A 49 5.81 6.74 11.13
C ARG A 49 6.92 7.57 11.79
N SER A 50 7.05 7.48 13.10
CA SER A 50 8.11 8.19 13.83
C SER A 50 9.45 7.45 13.85
N GLY A 51 9.54 6.29 13.20
CA GLY A 51 10.80 5.55 13.07
C GLY A 51 11.13 4.63 14.23
N GLU A 52 10.18 4.40 15.15
CA GLU A 52 10.40 3.56 16.33
C GLU A 52 10.36 2.07 16.02
N CYS A 53 9.68 1.69 14.94
CA CYS A 53 9.59 0.29 14.52
C CYS A 53 9.37 0.21 13.03
N TYR A 54 9.52 -1.00 12.48
CA TYR A 54 9.35 -1.29 11.06
C TYR A 54 8.79 -2.68 10.90
N PHE A 55 8.27 -3.01 9.71
CA PHE A 55 7.84 -4.37 9.39
C PHE A 55 9.06 -5.25 9.13
N THR A 56 8.99 -6.47 9.62
CA THR A 56 10.03 -7.46 9.35
C THR A 56 9.90 -7.95 7.90
N PRO A 57 10.99 -7.96 7.11
CA PRO A 57 10.93 -8.50 5.75
C PRO A 57 10.37 -9.91 5.72
N GLY A 58 9.42 -10.15 4.81
CA GLY A 58 8.77 -11.43 4.64
C GLY A 58 7.60 -11.72 5.59
N SER A 59 7.30 -10.80 6.50
CA SER A 59 6.13 -10.94 7.37
C SER A 59 4.83 -10.70 6.59
N LYS A 60 3.68 -11.03 7.20
CA LYS A 60 2.36 -10.80 6.57
C LYS A 60 2.11 -9.33 6.31
N GLU A 61 2.40 -8.48 7.27
CA GLU A 61 2.24 -7.03 7.12
C GLU A 61 3.16 -6.48 6.05
N TRP A 62 4.36 -7.05 5.89
CA TRP A 62 5.28 -6.69 4.80
C TRP A 62 4.65 -7.01 3.44
N GLU A 63 4.09 -8.22 3.29
CA GLU A 63 3.44 -8.65 2.05
C GLU A 63 2.26 -7.77 1.70
N LEU A 64 1.42 -7.45 2.69
CA LEU A 64 0.26 -6.60 2.50
C LEU A 64 0.69 -5.17 2.13
N ALA A 65 1.72 -4.66 2.77
CA ALA A 65 2.28 -3.34 2.45
C ALA A 65 2.82 -3.32 1.01
N ALA A 66 3.52 -4.37 0.60
CA ALA A 66 4.06 -4.46 -0.76
C ALA A 66 2.95 -4.46 -1.81
N LEU A 67 1.86 -5.20 -1.56
CA LEU A 67 0.68 -5.20 -2.44
C LEU A 67 0.04 -3.82 -2.53
N PHE A 68 -0.08 -3.14 -1.40
CA PHE A 68 -0.65 -1.80 -1.35
C PHE A 68 0.20 -0.79 -2.14
N ILE A 69 1.52 -0.85 -1.98
CA ILE A 69 2.45 0.00 -2.73
C ILE A 69 2.35 -0.29 -4.23
N ARG A 70 2.21 -1.55 -4.60
CA ARG A 70 2.03 -1.97 -5.99
C ARG A 70 0.75 -1.38 -6.58
N LEU A 71 -0.34 -1.40 -5.81
CA LEU A 71 -1.59 -0.77 -6.20
C LEU A 71 -1.38 0.71 -6.51
N TYR A 72 -0.77 1.43 -5.59
CA TYR A 72 -0.48 2.84 -5.77
C TYR A 72 0.34 3.11 -7.04
N ARG A 73 1.42 2.36 -7.22
CA ARG A 73 2.30 2.55 -8.39
C ARG A 73 1.57 2.30 -9.70
N GLY A 74 0.70 1.29 -9.72
CA GLY A 74 -0.11 0.98 -10.89
C GLY A 74 -1.08 2.10 -11.23
N LEU A 75 -1.79 2.61 -10.22
CA LEU A 75 -2.72 3.72 -10.40
C LEU A 75 -2.00 5.00 -10.81
N ASP A 76 -0.87 5.30 -10.19
CA ASP A 76 -0.08 6.48 -10.51
C ASP A 76 0.35 6.46 -11.98
N ALA A 77 0.76 5.30 -12.48
CA ALA A 77 1.14 5.12 -13.88
C ALA A 77 -0.06 5.33 -14.82
N ILE A 78 -1.21 4.74 -14.50
CA ILE A 78 -2.43 4.85 -15.31
C ILE A 78 -2.94 6.29 -15.34
N MET A 79 -2.88 6.98 -14.21
CA MET A 79 -3.38 8.36 -14.06
C MET A 79 -2.33 9.41 -14.39
N ALA A 80 -1.15 8.98 -14.87
CA ALA A 80 -0.05 9.87 -15.25
C ALA A 80 0.31 10.87 -14.13
N GLY A 81 0.32 10.41 -12.90
CA GLY A 81 0.71 11.22 -11.74
C GLY A 81 -0.37 12.16 -11.20
N ASP A 82 -1.58 12.10 -11.73
CA ASP A 82 -2.68 12.96 -11.28
C ASP A 82 -3.30 12.40 -9.98
N GLU A 83 -2.91 12.98 -8.84
CA GLU A 83 -3.41 12.54 -7.53
C GLU A 83 -4.92 12.69 -7.38
N LYS A 84 -5.51 13.74 -7.92
CA LYS A 84 -6.97 13.94 -7.84
C LYS A 84 -7.72 12.80 -8.52
N SER A 85 -7.26 12.40 -9.69
CA SER A 85 -7.86 11.28 -10.43
C SER A 85 -7.66 9.96 -9.68
N THR A 86 -6.49 9.75 -9.11
CA THR A 86 -6.17 8.56 -8.33
C THR A 86 -7.07 8.48 -7.09
N GLN A 87 -7.22 9.57 -6.36
CA GLN A 87 -8.08 9.61 -5.17
C GLN A 87 -9.55 9.43 -5.52
N ALA A 88 -10.00 10.02 -6.63
CA ALA A 88 -11.36 9.85 -7.10
C ALA A 88 -11.65 8.38 -7.43
N TRP A 89 -10.71 7.72 -8.10
CA TRP A 89 -10.84 6.30 -8.42
C TRP A 89 -10.98 5.45 -7.16
N MET A 90 -10.20 5.77 -6.13
CA MET A 90 -10.25 5.04 -4.85
C MET A 90 -11.59 5.20 -4.12
N ARG A 91 -12.23 6.36 -4.24
CA ARG A 91 -13.44 6.69 -3.49
C ARG A 91 -14.74 6.36 -4.22
N ASN A 92 -14.69 6.09 -5.50
CA ASN A 92 -15.89 5.85 -6.30
C ASN A 92 -16.14 4.36 -6.51
N HIS A 93 -17.42 4.01 -6.64
CA HIS A 93 -17.83 2.64 -6.94
C HIS A 93 -17.25 2.21 -8.29
N ASN A 94 -16.65 1.03 -8.32
CA ASN A 94 -16.09 0.45 -9.53
C ASN A 94 -16.94 -0.77 -9.93
N LYS A 95 -17.51 -0.73 -11.12
CA LYS A 95 -18.41 -1.79 -11.60
C LYS A 95 -17.68 -3.12 -11.78
N ASP A 96 -16.47 -3.09 -12.31
CA ASP A 96 -15.72 -4.31 -12.57
C ASP A 96 -15.30 -5.00 -11.28
N LEU A 97 -14.97 -4.23 -10.24
CA LEU A 97 -14.62 -4.75 -8.92
C LEU A 97 -15.84 -4.99 -8.04
N ASN A 98 -17.00 -4.49 -8.45
CA ASN A 98 -18.24 -4.57 -7.70
C ASN A 98 -18.11 -4.00 -6.29
N GLY A 99 -17.49 -2.85 -6.18
CA GLY A 99 -17.31 -2.17 -4.90
C GLY A 99 -16.45 -0.93 -5.04
N THR A 100 -16.31 -0.22 -3.93
CA THR A 100 -15.46 0.96 -3.84
C THR A 100 -14.03 0.51 -3.47
N PRO A 101 -13.04 0.82 -4.30
CA PRO A 101 -11.68 0.33 -4.04
C PRO A 101 -11.15 0.60 -2.63
N ALA A 102 -11.36 1.81 -2.10
CA ALA A 102 -10.91 2.17 -0.75
C ALA A 102 -11.51 1.27 0.33
N GLU A 103 -12.72 0.75 0.11
CA GLU A 103 -13.37 -0.18 1.03
C GLU A 103 -12.93 -1.63 0.78
N LEU A 104 -12.81 -2.02 -0.48
CA LEU A 104 -12.41 -3.37 -0.86
C LEU A 104 -11.03 -3.74 -0.32
N ILE A 105 -10.08 -2.81 -0.36
CA ILE A 105 -8.70 -3.08 0.06
C ILE A 105 -8.53 -3.23 1.57
N ARG A 106 -9.59 -3.01 2.34
CA ARG A 106 -9.59 -3.25 3.78
C ARG A 106 -9.53 -4.75 4.09
N ARG A 107 -9.87 -5.59 3.13
CA ARG A 107 -9.80 -7.05 3.24
C ARG A 107 -8.71 -7.57 2.32
N VAL A 108 -8.03 -8.65 2.77
CA VAL A 108 -6.92 -9.25 2.00
C VAL A 108 -7.36 -9.64 0.60
N THR A 109 -8.51 -10.30 0.48
CA THR A 109 -9.04 -10.74 -0.83
C THR A 109 -9.35 -9.55 -1.73
N GLY A 110 -9.95 -8.49 -1.16
CA GLY A 110 -10.25 -7.28 -1.90
C GLY A 110 -9.00 -6.54 -2.35
N LEU A 111 -7.96 -6.52 -1.53
CA LEU A 111 -6.68 -5.92 -1.90
C LEU A 111 -6.05 -6.68 -3.08
N VAL A 112 -6.01 -8.01 -3.00
CA VAL A 112 -5.47 -8.85 -4.07
C VAL A 112 -6.26 -8.64 -5.38
N ASP A 113 -7.58 -8.66 -5.30
CA ASP A 113 -8.45 -8.45 -6.47
C ASP A 113 -8.21 -7.09 -7.10
N THR A 114 -8.09 -6.05 -6.28
CA THR A 114 -7.88 -4.69 -6.76
C THR A 114 -6.51 -4.54 -7.43
N VAL A 115 -5.47 -5.10 -6.83
CA VAL A 115 -4.13 -5.10 -7.43
C VAL A 115 -4.14 -5.85 -8.76
N THR A 116 -4.76 -7.02 -8.80
CA THR A 116 -4.86 -7.83 -10.02
C THR A 116 -5.56 -7.07 -11.14
N TYR A 117 -6.65 -6.38 -10.80
CA TYR A 117 -7.41 -5.56 -11.74
C TYR A 117 -6.56 -4.43 -12.32
N VAL A 118 -5.87 -3.70 -11.47
CA VAL A 118 -5.01 -2.59 -11.88
C VAL A 118 -3.84 -3.08 -12.72
N ASP A 119 -3.20 -4.19 -12.33
CA ASP A 119 -2.11 -4.80 -13.09
C ASP A 119 -2.57 -5.17 -14.50
N ALA A 120 -3.74 -5.79 -14.63
CA ALA A 120 -4.30 -6.19 -15.91
C ALA A 120 -4.63 -4.99 -16.79
N TYR A 121 -5.17 -3.94 -16.19
CA TYR A 121 -5.50 -2.71 -16.91
C TYR A 121 -4.22 -2.02 -17.41
N ARG A 122 -3.21 -1.93 -16.55
CA ARG A 122 -1.92 -1.31 -16.89
C ARG A 122 -1.22 -2.05 -18.03
N ALA A 123 -1.35 -3.36 -18.09
CA ALA A 123 -0.74 -4.18 -19.15
C ALA A 123 -1.33 -3.90 -20.54
N ARG A 124 -2.53 -3.31 -20.62
CA ARG A 124 -3.19 -2.99 -21.89
C ARG A 124 -2.76 -1.66 -22.49
N ILE A 125 -2.16 -0.83 -21.69
CA ILE A 125 -1.70 0.49 -22.13
C ILE A 125 -0.18 0.52 -22.27
#